data_ea6ed960c5b00e7dda19b0100b1ccc58
#
_entry.id   ea6ed960c5b00e7dda19b0100b1ccc58
#
_cell.length_a   1.000
_cell.length_b   1.000
_cell.length_c   1.000
_cell.angle_alpha   90.00
_cell.angle_beta   90.00
_cell.angle_gamma   90.00
#
_symmetry.space_group_name_H-M   'P 1'
#
loop_
_entity.id
_entity.type
_entity.pdbx_description
1 polymer ?
#
loop_
_entity_poly.entity_id
_entity_poly.type
_entity_poly.pdbx_seq_one_letter_code
_entity_poly.pdbx_strand_id
1 'polypeptide(L)'
;MPGYVIHLAIAEKYLEKNKKENYDEFIDGVIYPDETDNKYKTHYWNEMRSVNLYNFFKENKLDTSFNRGYFLHLLTDYLFYNKYIEYW
;
A
#
# COMPACT_ATOMS: atom_id res chain seq x y z
N MET A 1 -9.49 -7.92 2.61
CA MET A 1 -8.38 -7.22 1.93
C MET A 1 -8.84 -6.78 0.56
N PRO A 2 -8.62 -5.55 0.16
CA PRO A 2 -9.00 -5.12 -1.17
C PRO A 2 -8.14 -5.83 -2.22
N GLY A 3 -8.73 -6.07 -3.36
CA GLY A 3 -8.05 -6.74 -4.44
C GLY A 3 -7.15 -5.80 -5.22
N TYR A 4 -6.48 -6.39 -6.21
CA TYR A 4 -5.51 -5.71 -7.06
C TYR A 4 -6.12 -4.49 -7.76
N VAL A 5 -7.35 -4.66 -8.26
CA VAL A 5 -8.04 -3.60 -9.00
C VAL A 5 -8.27 -2.36 -8.12
N ILE A 6 -8.64 -2.56 -6.86
CA ILE A 6 -8.89 -1.45 -5.95
C ILE A 6 -7.61 -0.70 -5.64
N HIS A 7 -6.50 -1.40 -5.42
CA HIS A 7 -5.21 -0.75 -5.20
C HIS A 7 -4.81 0.10 -6.40
N LEU A 8 -4.98 -0.44 -7.61
CA LEU A 8 -4.63 0.30 -8.82
C LEU A 8 -5.56 1.48 -9.05
N ALA A 9 -6.85 1.34 -8.77
CA ALA A 9 -7.80 2.45 -8.93
C ALA A 9 -7.45 3.61 -7.99
N ILE A 10 -7.10 3.31 -6.74
CA ILE A 10 -6.70 4.35 -5.79
C ILE A 10 -5.38 5.00 -6.22
N ALA A 11 -4.45 4.21 -6.73
CA ALA A 11 -3.17 4.74 -7.23
C ALA A 11 -3.38 5.68 -8.41
N GLU A 12 -4.27 5.34 -9.34
CA GLU A 12 -4.57 6.21 -10.48
C GLU A 12 -5.17 7.53 -10.03
N LYS A 13 -6.08 7.49 -9.06
CA LYS A 13 -6.67 8.71 -8.50
C LYS A 13 -5.61 9.61 -7.85
N TYR A 14 -4.69 9.00 -7.11
CA TYR A 14 -3.60 9.74 -6.48
C TYR A 14 -2.73 10.40 -7.54
N LEU A 15 -2.38 9.66 -8.61
CA LEU A 15 -1.49 10.15 -9.64
C LEU A 15 -2.12 11.25 -10.48
N GLU A 16 -3.44 11.27 -10.63
CA GLU A 16 -4.13 12.38 -11.30
C GLU A 16 -3.85 13.71 -10.63
N LYS A 17 -3.71 13.71 -9.29
CA LYS A 17 -3.50 14.92 -8.50
C LYS A 17 -2.03 15.18 -8.19
N ASN A 18 -1.15 14.22 -8.44
CA ASN A 18 0.26 14.30 -8.07
C ASN A 18 1.13 13.98 -9.26
N LYS A 19 1.12 14.89 -10.23
CA LYS A 19 1.79 14.71 -11.53
C LYS A 19 3.31 14.64 -11.45
N LYS A 20 3.89 15.01 -10.32
CA LYS A 20 5.35 14.97 -10.13
C LYS A 20 5.88 13.59 -9.83
N GLU A 21 5.01 12.63 -9.52
CA GLU A 21 5.45 11.28 -9.25
C GLU A 21 5.93 10.59 -10.53
N ASN A 22 6.93 9.71 -10.38
CA ASN A 22 7.31 8.81 -11.46
C ASN A 22 6.25 7.72 -11.54
N TYR A 23 5.46 7.72 -12.61
CA TYR A 23 4.31 6.83 -12.74
C TYR A 23 4.71 5.36 -12.60
N ASP A 24 5.70 4.92 -13.40
CA ASP A 24 6.08 3.51 -13.41
C ASP A 24 6.64 3.06 -12.07
N GLU A 25 7.49 3.88 -11.45
CA GLU A 25 8.08 3.57 -10.16
C GLU A 25 7.01 3.54 -9.06
N PHE A 26 6.06 4.49 -9.10
CA PHE A 26 4.98 4.53 -8.13
C PHE A 26 4.10 3.27 -8.23
N ILE A 27 3.73 2.89 -9.44
CA ILE A 27 2.92 1.69 -9.66
C ILE A 27 3.67 0.44 -9.22
N ASP A 28 4.98 0.36 -9.50
CA ASP A 28 5.79 -0.77 -9.01
C ASP A 28 5.72 -0.88 -7.50
N GLY A 29 5.76 0.25 -6.79
CA GLY A 29 5.61 0.26 -5.34
C GLY A 29 4.24 -0.20 -4.87
N VAL A 30 3.19 0.24 -5.58
CA VAL A 30 1.81 -0.15 -5.24
C VAL A 30 1.61 -1.66 -5.34
N ILE A 31 2.20 -2.31 -6.33
CA ILE A 31 1.98 -3.74 -6.54
C ILE A 31 3.01 -4.62 -5.81
N TYR A 32 4.13 -4.06 -5.39
CA TYR A 32 5.22 -4.81 -4.80
C TYR A 32 4.79 -5.73 -3.64
N PRO A 33 3.97 -5.27 -2.67
CA PRO A 33 3.62 -6.14 -1.55
C PRO A 33 2.91 -7.43 -1.96
N ASP A 34 2.18 -7.41 -3.07
CA ASP A 34 1.45 -8.59 -3.54
C ASP A 34 2.27 -9.47 -4.48
N GLU A 35 3.43 -9.00 -4.94
CA GLU A 35 4.27 -9.75 -5.85
C GLU A 35 5.33 -10.61 -5.15
N THR A 36 5.44 -10.51 -3.83
CA THR A 36 6.45 -11.26 -3.10
C THR A 36 5.89 -12.54 -2.53
N ASP A 37 6.79 -13.51 -2.28
CA ASP A 37 6.41 -14.78 -1.68
C ASP A 37 6.08 -14.68 -0.19
N ASN A 38 6.56 -13.62 0.47
CA ASN A 38 6.33 -13.43 1.91
C ASN A 38 5.45 -12.22 2.13
N LYS A 39 4.16 -12.38 1.88
CA LYS A 39 3.19 -11.29 2.01
C LYS A 39 3.03 -10.80 3.44
N TYR A 40 3.24 -11.67 4.41
CA TYR A 40 3.17 -11.26 5.82
C TYR A 40 4.17 -10.15 6.11
N LYS A 41 5.40 -10.33 5.64
CA LYS A 41 6.46 -9.36 5.86
C LYS A 41 6.27 -8.08 5.04
N THR A 42 5.95 -8.22 3.76
CA THR A 42 5.82 -7.06 2.88
C THR A 42 4.62 -6.20 3.21
N HIS A 43 3.55 -6.80 3.74
CA HIS A 43 2.37 -6.04 4.15
C HIS A 43 2.48 -5.51 5.58
N TYR A 44 3.55 -5.82 6.29
CA TYR A 44 3.72 -5.40 7.70
C TYR A 44 2.52 -5.82 8.55
N TRP A 45 2.01 -7.01 8.28
CA TRP A 45 0.89 -7.56 9.04
C TRP A 45 1.31 -7.92 10.47
N ASN A 46 0.44 -7.63 11.43
CA ASN A 46 0.55 -8.18 12.77
C ASN A 46 -0.17 -9.54 12.82
N GLU A 47 -0.28 -10.13 14.00
CA GLU A 47 -0.91 -11.44 14.17
C GLU A 47 -2.35 -11.50 13.66
N MET A 48 -3.04 -10.37 13.64
CA MET A 48 -4.42 -10.26 13.17
C MET A 48 -4.50 -9.83 11.70
N ARG A 49 -3.37 -9.83 11.00
CA ARG A 49 -3.24 -9.37 9.62
C ARG A 49 -3.64 -7.92 9.41
N SER A 50 -3.58 -7.12 10.47
CA SER A 50 -3.70 -5.68 10.36
C SER A 50 -2.34 -5.09 10.02
N VAL A 51 -2.32 -4.06 9.17
CA VAL A 51 -1.07 -3.43 8.76
C VAL A 51 -0.50 -2.59 9.90
N ASN A 52 0.78 -2.75 10.18
CA ASN A 52 1.48 -1.93 11.16
C ASN A 52 2.28 -0.84 10.45
N LEU A 53 1.64 0.30 10.26
CA LEU A 53 2.26 1.44 9.55
C LEU A 53 3.48 1.98 10.30
N TYR A 54 3.48 1.90 11.61
CA TYR A 54 4.62 2.34 12.40
C TYR A 54 5.89 1.57 12.02
N ASN A 55 5.78 0.24 11.91
CA ASN A 55 6.92 -0.58 11.51
C ASN A 55 7.37 -0.27 10.08
N PHE A 56 6.43 0.02 9.19
CA PHE A 56 6.78 0.42 7.85
C PHE A 56 7.64 1.68 7.88
N PHE A 57 7.22 2.71 8.63
CA PHE A 57 7.96 3.96 8.71
C PHE A 57 9.32 3.84 9.38
N LYS A 58 9.50 2.84 10.23
CA LYS A 58 10.82 2.61 10.84
C LYS A 58 11.84 2.13 9.83
N GLU A 59 11.40 1.44 8.77
CA GLU A 59 12.30 0.84 7.80
C GLU A 59 12.35 1.59 6.47
N ASN A 60 11.36 2.45 6.19
CA ASN A 60 11.23 3.08 4.88
C ASN A 60 10.91 4.56 5.01
N LYS A 61 11.49 5.36 4.11
CA LYS A 61 11.20 6.78 4.02
C LYS A 61 10.35 7.05 2.78
N LEU A 62 9.50 8.06 2.83
CA LEU A 62 8.64 8.42 1.70
C LEU A 62 9.36 9.38 0.75
N ASP A 63 10.60 9.07 0.41
CA ASP A 63 11.45 9.94 -0.42
C ASP A 63 11.57 9.48 -1.86
N THR A 64 10.94 8.38 -2.23
CA THR A 64 10.91 7.89 -3.61
C THR A 64 9.47 7.60 -4.02
N SER A 65 9.23 7.63 -5.33
CA SER A 65 7.90 7.26 -5.84
C SER A 65 7.55 5.80 -5.51
N PHE A 66 8.55 4.91 -5.53
CA PHE A 66 8.34 3.52 -5.14
C PHE A 66 7.84 3.42 -3.70
N ASN A 67 8.51 4.08 -2.76
CA ASN A 67 8.12 4.00 -1.35
C ASN A 67 6.76 4.65 -1.09
N ARG A 68 6.44 5.73 -1.79
CA ARG A 68 5.12 6.35 -1.66
C ARG A 68 4.02 5.45 -2.22
N GLY A 69 4.28 4.73 -3.31
CA GLY A 69 3.35 3.74 -3.82
C GLY A 69 3.18 2.58 -2.86
N TYR A 70 4.27 2.09 -2.31
CA TYR A 70 4.26 1.03 -1.31
C TYR A 70 3.41 1.47 -0.09
N PHE A 71 3.65 2.68 0.40
CA PHE A 71 2.87 3.20 1.51
C PHE A 71 1.38 3.30 1.16
N LEU A 72 1.05 3.75 -0.04
CA LEU A 72 -0.36 3.86 -0.45
C LEU A 72 -1.05 2.49 -0.43
N HIS A 73 -0.36 1.44 -0.88
CA HIS A 73 -0.89 0.07 -0.81
C HIS A 73 -1.21 -0.29 0.65
N LEU A 74 -0.24 -0.08 1.54
CA LEU A 74 -0.41 -0.44 2.95
C LEU A 74 -1.50 0.40 3.63
N LEU A 75 -1.56 1.68 3.30
CA LEU A 75 -2.59 2.56 3.84
C LEU A 75 -3.99 2.11 3.39
N THR A 76 -4.11 1.71 2.13
CA THR A 76 -5.37 1.20 1.61
C THR A 76 -5.82 -0.04 2.38
N ASP A 77 -4.90 -0.99 2.59
CA ASP A 77 -5.18 -2.18 3.39
C ASP A 77 -5.59 -1.84 4.81
N TYR A 78 -4.86 -0.91 5.42
CA TYR A 78 -5.14 -0.47 6.78
C TYR A 78 -6.56 0.10 6.90
N LEU A 79 -6.93 0.98 5.97
CA LEU A 79 -8.24 1.61 6.01
C LEU A 79 -9.37 0.61 5.76
N PHE A 80 -9.17 -0.32 4.83
CA PHE A 80 -10.17 -1.35 4.57
C PHE A 80 -10.34 -2.25 5.77
N TYR A 81 -9.24 -2.67 6.39
CA TYR A 81 -9.33 -3.53 7.57
C TYR A 81 -10.05 -2.83 8.72
N ASN A 82 -9.71 -1.57 8.99
CA ASN A 82 -10.21 -0.89 10.17
C ASN A 82 -11.57 -0.22 9.96
N LYS A 83 -11.96 0.07 8.71
CA LYS A 83 -13.17 0.83 8.42
C LYS A 83 -14.27 0.00 7.78
N TYR A 84 -13.91 -0.99 6.99
CA TYR A 84 -14.88 -1.66 6.13
C TYR A 84 -15.11 -3.13 6.45
N ILE A 85 -14.14 -3.81 7.05
CA ILE A 85 -14.27 -5.24 7.28
C ILE A 85 -15.40 -5.58 8.26
N GLU A 86 -15.72 -4.66 9.16
CA GLU A 86 -16.80 -4.85 10.12
C GLU A 86 -18.18 -4.89 9.47
N TYR A 87 -18.28 -4.40 8.26
CA TYR A 87 -19.55 -4.32 7.53
C TYR A 87 -19.77 -5.50 6.59
N TRP A 88 -18.83 -6.40 6.52
CA TRP A 88 -18.92 -7.59 5.67
C TRP A 88 -19.37 -8.79 6.49
#